data_637d3f327fa844d2c2ff5cd7d330364e
#
_entry.id   637d3f327fa844d2c2ff5cd7d330364e
#
_cell.length_a   1.000
_cell.length_b   1.000
_cell.length_c   1.000
_cell.angle_alpha   90.00
_cell.angle_beta   90.00
_cell.angle_gamma   90.00
#
_symmetry.space_group_name_H-M   'P 1'
#
loop_
_entity.id
_entity.type
_entity.pdbx_description
1 polymer ?
#
loop_
_entity_poly.entity_id
_entity_poly.type
_entity_poly.pdbx_seq_one_letter_code
_entity_poly.pdbx_strand_id
1 'polypeptide(L)'
;MKESNNSEPRRGRVVTVGTFDGYHRGHAEVVACVQAIAAERDLSPMVITFDRHPLEVVAPERAPRMIMDPDRRDSLLREAGMRVERIAFTREVMGTTAREWMEIMVRRYDAKVIVLGYDNTFGRDGAKLQPADFQRYGEELGIEVVVAPRVEGCSSSAVRRFIAEGRIGEANDILGRRFCLSGIVEHGRGFGHTIGVPTANISLAGRQLLPLSGVYVAEAEIDGKSSTAVVNIGRCPTVTDGTRLTVEANLLDFSGEIYGRQLSLYIIERLRDERKFDSLDSLRRQIAQDITQARTIAATH
;
A
#
# COMPACT_ATOMS: atom_id res chain seq x y z
N MET A 1 -26.88 -19.02 7.91
CA MET A 1 -26.25 -18.46 6.71
C MET A 1 -27.34 -17.79 5.91
N LYS A 2 -27.45 -16.48 5.93
CA LYS A 2 -28.36 -15.71 5.07
C LYS A 2 -27.52 -15.11 3.97
N GLU A 3 -27.66 -15.65 2.76
CA GLU A 3 -27.18 -15.00 1.54
C GLU A 3 -27.90 -13.65 1.44
N SER A 4 -27.16 -12.57 1.55
CA SER A 4 -27.65 -11.24 1.20
C SER A 4 -27.71 -11.17 -0.33
N ASN A 5 -28.87 -11.53 -0.85
CA ASN A 5 -29.25 -11.39 -2.26
C ASN A 5 -29.46 -9.88 -2.53
N ASN A 6 -28.39 -9.13 -2.70
CA ASN A 6 -28.44 -7.75 -3.18
C ASN A 6 -28.46 -7.81 -4.71
N SER A 7 -29.65 -8.06 -5.27
CA SER A 7 -29.90 -8.07 -6.71
C SER A 7 -29.97 -6.62 -7.23
N GLU A 8 -28.82 -5.94 -7.29
CA GLU A 8 -28.69 -4.83 -8.22
C GLU A 8 -28.88 -5.36 -9.66
N PRO A 9 -29.61 -4.65 -10.53
CA PRO A 9 -29.74 -5.04 -11.94
C PRO A 9 -28.32 -5.21 -12.50
N ARG A 10 -28.06 -6.33 -13.17
CA ARG A 10 -26.75 -6.65 -13.77
C ARG A 10 -26.47 -5.66 -14.91
N ARG A 11 -26.01 -4.48 -14.55
CA ARG A 11 -25.39 -3.56 -15.50
C ARG A 11 -24.04 -4.14 -15.85
N GLY A 12 -23.66 -4.16 -17.11
CA GLY A 12 -22.32 -4.54 -17.55
C GLY A 12 -21.24 -3.73 -16.80
N ARG A 13 -20.00 -4.12 -16.90
CA ARG A 13 -18.92 -3.50 -16.11
C ARG A 13 -17.82 -2.89 -16.97
N VAL A 14 -17.26 -1.82 -16.46
CA VAL A 14 -15.93 -1.34 -16.85
C VAL A 14 -14.92 -1.92 -15.86
N VAL A 15 -13.98 -2.72 -16.36
CA VAL A 15 -13.07 -3.52 -15.52
C VAL A 15 -11.63 -3.09 -15.74
N THR A 16 -10.87 -3.00 -14.67
CA THR A 16 -9.40 -2.94 -14.74
C THR A 16 -8.80 -4.03 -13.87
N VAL A 17 -7.59 -4.49 -14.20
CA VAL A 17 -6.88 -5.52 -13.45
C VAL A 17 -5.46 -5.08 -13.14
N GLY A 18 -4.99 -5.36 -11.91
CA GLY A 18 -3.63 -5.05 -11.50
C GLY A 18 -3.38 -5.29 -10.02
N THR A 19 -2.12 -5.19 -9.61
CA THR A 19 -1.74 -5.30 -8.20
C THR A 19 -2.13 -4.06 -7.40
N PHE A 20 -2.18 -2.90 -8.02
CA PHE A 20 -2.48 -1.60 -7.40
C PHE A 20 -1.66 -1.33 -6.12
N ASP A 21 -0.46 -1.95 -6.02
CA ASP A 21 0.36 -1.81 -4.83
C ASP A 21 0.80 -0.37 -4.62
N GLY A 22 0.48 0.12 -3.41
CA GLY A 22 0.69 1.51 -3.04
C GLY A 22 -0.38 2.47 -3.55
N TYR A 23 -1.31 2.08 -4.43
CA TYR A 23 -2.40 2.92 -4.98
C TYR A 23 -1.96 4.38 -5.22
N HIS A 24 -0.87 4.56 -5.98
CA HIS A 24 -0.25 5.85 -6.30
C HIS A 24 -1.07 6.65 -7.33
N ARG A 25 -0.69 7.91 -7.60
CA ARG A 25 -1.39 8.80 -8.55
C ARG A 25 -1.62 8.18 -9.93
N GLY A 26 -0.67 7.38 -10.44
CA GLY A 26 -0.87 6.66 -11.70
C GLY A 26 -2.00 5.61 -11.62
N HIS A 27 -2.14 4.93 -10.47
CA HIS A 27 -3.26 4.03 -10.25
C HIS A 27 -4.59 4.79 -10.09
N ALA A 28 -4.56 5.95 -9.43
CA ALA A 28 -5.73 6.81 -9.28
C ALA A 28 -6.25 7.30 -10.64
N GLU A 29 -5.37 7.59 -11.60
CA GLU A 29 -5.74 7.95 -12.96
C GLU A 29 -6.44 6.81 -13.69
N VAL A 30 -5.95 5.57 -13.55
CA VAL A 30 -6.63 4.37 -14.11
C VAL A 30 -8.02 4.23 -13.52
N VAL A 31 -8.17 4.40 -12.21
CA VAL A 31 -9.47 4.34 -11.52
C VAL A 31 -10.40 5.46 -11.99
N ALA A 32 -9.90 6.68 -12.13
CA ALA A 32 -10.68 7.81 -12.65
C ALA A 32 -11.17 7.55 -14.09
N CYS A 33 -10.32 6.98 -14.95
CA CYS A 33 -10.70 6.57 -16.31
C CYS A 33 -11.82 5.51 -16.29
N VAL A 34 -11.71 4.48 -15.44
CA VAL A 34 -12.76 3.45 -15.27
C VAL A 34 -14.08 4.09 -14.84
N GLN A 35 -14.05 5.01 -13.86
CA GLN A 35 -15.23 5.68 -13.34
C GLN A 35 -15.89 6.59 -14.39
N ALA A 36 -15.09 7.35 -15.14
CA ALA A 36 -15.60 8.23 -16.20
C ALA A 36 -16.36 7.43 -17.28
N ILE A 37 -15.77 6.34 -17.77
CA ILE A 37 -16.40 5.47 -18.76
C ILE A 37 -17.64 4.79 -18.17
N ALA A 38 -17.57 4.35 -16.92
CA ALA A 38 -18.71 3.71 -16.25
C ALA A 38 -19.91 4.65 -16.11
N ALA A 39 -19.65 5.90 -15.72
CA ALA A 39 -20.68 6.94 -15.59
C ALA A 39 -21.28 7.32 -16.96
N GLU A 40 -20.46 7.48 -17.99
CA GLU A 40 -20.90 7.83 -19.35
C GLU A 40 -21.82 6.77 -19.97
N ARG A 41 -21.53 5.49 -19.68
CA ARG A 41 -22.20 4.34 -20.33
C ARG A 41 -23.19 3.60 -19.44
N ASP A 42 -23.50 4.14 -18.27
CA ASP A 42 -24.38 3.50 -17.27
C ASP A 42 -23.92 2.06 -16.90
N LEU A 43 -22.60 1.87 -16.74
CA LEU A 43 -21.95 0.64 -16.35
C LEU A 43 -21.44 0.71 -14.90
N SER A 44 -21.08 -0.43 -14.30
CA SER A 44 -20.53 -0.48 -12.94
C SER A 44 -19.00 -0.52 -12.97
N PRO A 45 -18.30 0.36 -12.23
CA PRO A 45 -16.83 0.37 -12.16
C PRO A 45 -16.32 -0.79 -11.29
N MET A 46 -15.31 -1.53 -11.78
CA MET A 46 -14.75 -2.68 -11.09
C MET A 46 -13.24 -2.77 -11.23
N VAL A 47 -12.58 -3.17 -10.14
CA VAL A 47 -11.17 -3.53 -10.14
C VAL A 47 -11.01 -5.00 -9.72
N ILE A 48 -10.20 -5.73 -10.47
CA ILE A 48 -9.71 -7.05 -10.10
C ILE A 48 -8.27 -6.89 -9.62
N THR A 49 -8.00 -7.35 -8.40
CA THR A 49 -6.68 -7.27 -7.79
C THR A 49 -6.30 -8.60 -7.14
N PHE A 50 -5.09 -8.68 -6.56
CA PHE A 50 -4.54 -9.93 -6.05
C PHE A 50 -4.25 -9.85 -4.54
N ASP A 51 -4.33 -11.01 -3.86
CA ASP A 51 -4.05 -11.13 -2.44
C ASP A 51 -2.56 -10.91 -2.10
N ARG A 52 -1.66 -11.10 -3.09
CA ARG A 52 -0.21 -10.99 -2.96
C ARG A 52 0.42 -10.51 -4.27
N HIS A 53 1.70 -10.14 -4.18
CA HIS A 53 2.45 -9.79 -5.39
C HIS A 53 2.70 -11.04 -6.25
N PRO A 54 2.50 -10.99 -7.60
CA PRO A 54 2.70 -12.13 -8.49
C PRO A 54 4.06 -12.82 -8.33
N LEU A 55 5.15 -12.08 -8.11
CA LEU A 55 6.47 -12.65 -7.88
C LEU A 55 6.58 -13.48 -6.60
N GLU A 56 5.67 -13.37 -5.64
CA GLU A 56 5.67 -14.22 -4.44
C GLU A 56 5.37 -15.68 -4.76
N VAL A 57 4.71 -15.94 -5.89
CA VAL A 57 4.42 -17.29 -6.38
C VAL A 57 5.48 -17.75 -7.40
N VAL A 58 5.98 -16.83 -8.22
CA VAL A 58 6.91 -17.13 -9.35
C VAL A 58 8.36 -17.25 -8.87
N ALA A 59 8.81 -16.30 -8.06
CA ALA A 59 10.19 -16.17 -7.57
C ALA A 59 10.17 -15.47 -6.20
N PRO A 60 9.81 -16.19 -5.11
CA PRO A 60 9.58 -15.60 -3.79
C PRO A 60 10.77 -14.81 -3.25
N GLU A 61 11.99 -15.23 -3.60
CA GLU A 61 13.25 -14.56 -3.22
C GLU A 61 13.44 -13.20 -3.91
N ARG A 62 12.79 -13.00 -5.06
CA ARG A 62 12.83 -11.76 -5.85
C ARG A 62 11.60 -10.89 -5.67
N ALA A 63 10.61 -11.39 -4.93
CA ALA A 63 9.36 -10.66 -4.70
C ALA A 63 9.63 -9.38 -3.90
N PRO A 64 9.23 -8.22 -4.40
CA PRO A 64 9.38 -6.98 -3.66
C PRO A 64 8.48 -7.00 -2.43
N ARG A 65 8.88 -6.25 -1.41
CA ARG A 65 7.99 -5.97 -0.29
C ARG A 65 6.83 -5.09 -0.76
N MET A 66 5.65 -5.32 -0.20
CA MET A 66 4.45 -4.54 -0.53
C MET A 66 4.56 -3.13 0.05
N ILE A 67 4.21 -2.12 -0.75
CA ILE A 67 4.16 -0.72 -0.28
C ILE A 67 3.03 -0.57 0.74
N MET A 68 1.95 -1.32 0.55
CA MET A 68 0.73 -1.19 1.33
C MET A 68 0.14 -2.56 1.64
N ASP A 69 -0.48 -2.67 2.81
CA ASP A 69 -1.30 -3.82 3.15
C ASP A 69 -2.47 -4.00 2.16
N PRO A 70 -2.76 -5.23 1.69
CA PRO A 70 -3.83 -5.49 0.74
C PRO A 70 -5.22 -5.05 1.22
N ASP A 71 -5.53 -5.15 2.52
CA ASP A 71 -6.83 -4.72 3.05
C ASP A 71 -6.97 -3.21 2.99
N ARG A 72 -5.90 -2.46 3.31
CA ARG A 72 -5.89 -0.99 3.18
C ARG A 72 -6.01 -0.55 1.72
N ARG A 73 -5.30 -1.22 0.79
CA ARG A 73 -5.43 -0.97 -0.65
C ARG A 73 -6.88 -1.14 -1.11
N ASP A 74 -7.49 -2.25 -0.73
CA ASP A 74 -8.86 -2.55 -1.14
C ASP A 74 -9.87 -1.56 -0.55
N SER A 75 -9.62 -1.08 0.68
CA SER A 75 -10.43 0.00 1.28
C SER A 75 -10.34 1.28 0.47
N LEU A 76 -9.12 1.73 0.11
CA LEU A 76 -8.92 2.91 -0.72
C LEU A 76 -9.61 2.80 -2.09
N LEU A 77 -9.55 1.62 -2.72
CA LEU A 77 -10.23 1.37 -3.98
C LEU A 77 -11.77 1.44 -3.83
N ARG A 78 -12.32 0.92 -2.71
CA ARG A 78 -13.76 1.03 -2.42
C ARG A 78 -14.17 2.46 -2.07
N GLU A 79 -13.36 3.17 -1.28
CA GLU A 79 -13.54 4.60 -0.99
C GLU A 79 -13.55 5.45 -2.27
N ALA A 80 -12.75 5.04 -3.28
CA ALA A 80 -12.79 5.59 -4.62
C ALA A 80 -13.96 5.06 -5.47
N GLY A 81 -15.01 4.47 -4.90
CA GLY A 81 -16.22 4.04 -5.60
C GLY A 81 -16.08 2.79 -6.47
N MET A 82 -14.98 2.03 -6.35
CA MET A 82 -14.78 0.82 -7.13
C MET A 82 -15.40 -0.41 -6.45
N ARG A 83 -16.03 -1.29 -7.21
CA ARG A 83 -16.23 -2.68 -6.77
C ARG A 83 -14.88 -3.40 -6.83
N VAL A 84 -14.45 -3.97 -5.71
CA VAL A 84 -13.16 -4.65 -5.60
C VAL A 84 -13.37 -6.16 -5.55
N GLU A 85 -12.73 -6.86 -6.48
CA GLU A 85 -12.62 -8.33 -6.47
C GLU A 85 -11.16 -8.69 -6.21
N ARG A 86 -10.89 -9.30 -5.06
CA ARG A 86 -9.56 -9.80 -4.71
C ARG A 86 -9.46 -11.28 -5.06
N ILE A 87 -8.55 -11.63 -5.93
CA ILE A 87 -8.32 -13.01 -6.37
C ILE A 87 -7.03 -13.54 -5.72
N ALA A 88 -7.06 -14.78 -5.24
CA ALA A 88 -5.86 -15.47 -4.80
C ALA A 88 -4.93 -15.71 -6.00
N PHE A 89 -3.69 -15.19 -5.94
CA PHE A 89 -2.71 -15.39 -7.00
C PHE A 89 -2.07 -16.77 -6.87
N THR A 90 -2.61 -17.73 -7.61
CA THR A 90 -2.17 -19.13 -7.64
C THR A 90 -1.32 -19.43 -8.88
N ARG A 91 -0.73 -20.64 -8.93
CA ARG A 91 -0.03 -21.11 -10.15
C ARG A 91 -0.95 -21.22 -11.36
N GLU A 92 -2.24 -21.52 -11.17
CA GLU A 92 -3.23 -21.53 -12.24
C GLU A 92 -3.46 -20.12 -12.78
N VAL A 93 -3.70 -19.15 -11.89
CA VAL A 93 -3.83 -17.74 -12.24
C VAL A 93 -2.59 -17.24 -12.97
N MET A 94 -1.40 -17.61 -12.52
CA MET A 94 -0.14 -17.30 -13.20
C MET A 94 -0.06 -17.90 -14.61
N GLY A 95 -0.62 -19.10 -14.82
CA GLY A 95 -0.63 -19.81 -16.11
C GLY A 95 -1.59 -19.23 -17.15
N THR A 96 -2.53 -18.37 -16.75
CA THR A 96 -3.58 -17.81 -17.60
C THR A 96 -3.00 -16.76 -18.55
N THR A 97 -3.27 -16.88 -19.85
CA THR A 97 -2.85 -15.89 -20.86
C THR A 97 -3.67 -14.61 -20.78
N ALA A 98 -3.20 -13.53 -21.40
CA ALA A 98 -3.93 -12.27 -21.47
C ALA A 98 -5.34 -12.46 -22.08
N ARG A 99 -5.41 -13.22 -23.17
CA ARG A 99 -6.67 -13.51 -23.87
C ARG A 99 -7.65 -14.29 -22.97
N GLU A 100 -7.19 -15.34 -22.31
CA GLU A 100 -7.98 -16.13 -21.37
C GLU A 100 -8.49 -15.28 -20.19
N TRP A 101 -7.66 -14.35 -19.68
CA TRP A 101 -8.07 -13.38 -18.68
C TRP A 101 -9.21 -12.49 -19.18
N MET A 102 -9.11 -11.97 -20.40
CA MET A 102 -10.17 -11.16 -20.99
C MET A 102 -11.47 -11.97 -21.16
N GLU A 103 -11.39 -13.24 -21.58
CA GLU A 103 -12.54 -14.14 -21.63
C GLU A 103 -13.19 -14.34 -20.24
N ILE A 104 -12.38 -14.50 -19.18
CA ILE A 104 -12.85 -14.59 -17.80
C ILE A 104 -13.56 -13.30 -17.40
N MET A 105 -13.01 -12.14 -17.73
CA MET A 105 -13.64 -10.84 -17.43
C MET A 105 -14.99 -10.70 -18.12
N VAL A 106 -15.12 -11.11 -19.36
CA VAL A 106 -16.37 -11.10 -20.09
C VAL A 106 -17.38 -12.06 -19.46
N ARG A 107 -17.00 -13.33 -19.27
CA ARG A 107 -17.94 -14.38 -18.86
C ARG A 107 -18.36 -14.28 -17.40
N ARG A 108 -17.40 -14.00 -16.49
CA ARG A 108 -17.64 -14.02 -15.05
C ARG A 108 -18.12 -12.67 -14.52
N TYR A 109 -17.60 -11.58 -15.09
CA TYR A 109 -17.84 -10.24 -14.57
C TYR A 109 -18.69 -9.36 -15.50
N ASP A 110 -19.14 -9.89 -16.65
CA ASP A 110 -19.91 -9.14 -17.65
C ASP A 110 -19.20 -7.85 -18.06
N ALA A 111 -17.87 -7.94 -18.31
CA ALA A 111 -17.08 -6.81 -18.77
C ALA A 111 -17.54 -6.37 -20.16
N LYS A 112 -17.80 -5.07 -20.31
CA LYS A 112 -18.10 -4.42 -21.58
C LYS A 112 -16.92 -3.57 -22.06
N VAL A 113 -16.16 -3.05 -21.11
CA VAL A 113 -14.95 -2.27 -21.34
C VAL A 113 -13.85 -2.74 -20.38
N ILE A 114 -12.65 -2.91 -20.90
CA ILE A 114 -11.43 -3.15 -20.09
C ILE A 114 -10.55 -1.91 -20.19
N VAL A 115 -10.14 -1.37 -19.04
CA VAL A 115 -9.18 -0.26 -18.96
C VAL A 115 -7.81 -0.81 -18.56
N LEU A 116 -6.82 -0.61 -19.42
CA LEU A 116 -5.42 -0.92 -19.16
C LEU A 116 -4.72 0.30 -18.57
N GLY A 117 -3.88 0.11 -17.55
CA GLY A 117 -2.87 1.10 -17.18
C GLY A 117 -1.83 1.23 -18.32
N TYR A 118 -1.20 2.38 -18.44
CA TYR A 118 -0.24 2.66 -19.52
C TYR A 118 0.89 1.62 -19.65
N ASP A 119 1.41 1.15 -18.52
CA ASP A 119 2.49 0.17 -18.41
C ASP A 119 2.03 -1.17 -17.83
N ASN A 120 0.71 -1.33 -17.63
CA ASN A 120 0.15 -2.52 -17.02
C ASN A 120 -0.19 -3.54 -18.09
N THR A 121 0.45 -4.68 -18.02
CA THR A 121 0.12 -5.87 -18.79
C THR A 121 -0.25 -7.01 -17.83
N PHE A 122 -1.23 -7.80 -18.21
CA PHE A 122 -1.65 -8.96 -17.45
C PHE A 122 -1.60 -10.24 -18.29
N GLY A 123 -1.65 -11.37 -17.61
CA GLY A 123 -1.46 -12.68 -18.24
C GLY A 123 0.00 -13.10 -18.31
N ARG A 124 0.25 -14.41 -18.43
CA ARG A 124 1.61 -14.99 -18.50
C ARG A 124 2.43 -14.51 -19.69
N ASP A 125 1.76 -14.10 -20.74
CA ASP A 125 2.32 -13.59 -22.00
C ASP A 125 2.28 -12.06 -22.08
N GLY A 126 1.63 -11.39 -21.13
CA GLY A 126 1.38 -9.96 -21.14
C GLY A 126 2.63 -9.10 -21.34
N ALA A 127 3.78 -9.50 -20.76
CA ALA A 127 5.04 -8.75 -20.93
C ALA A 127 5.55 -8.69 -22.40
N LYS A 128 5.02 -9.52 -23.30
CA LYS A 128 5.34 -9.55 -24.72
C LYS A 128 4.30 -8.84 -25.58
N LEU A 129 3.18 -8.45 -24.99
CA LEU A 129 2.05 -7.83 -25.68
C LEU A 129 2.13 -6.31 -25.63
N GLN A 130 1.62 -5.68 -26.67
CA GLN A 130 1.43 -4.24 -26.75
C GLN A 130 -0.06 -3.92 -26.54
N PRO A 131 -0.43 -2.68 -26.20
CA PRO A 131 -1.84 -2.30 -26.08
C PRO A 131 -2.70 -2.68 -27.29
N ALA A 132 -2.17 -2.60 -28.50
CA ALA A 132 -2.85 -3.00 -29.73
C ALA A 132 -3.23 -4.49 -29.76
N ASP A 133 -2.45 -5.37 -29.13
CA ASP A 133 -2.79 -6.80 -29.04
C ASP A 133 -4.01 -7.01 -28.14
N PHE A 134 -4.08 -6.30 -27.02
CA PHE A 134 -5.26 -6.33 -26.14
C PHE A 134 -6.49 -5.75 -26.84
N GLN A 135 -6.34 -4.67 -27.63
CA GLN A 135 -7.44 -4.09 -28.40
C GLN A 135 -7.98 -5.08 -29.42
N ARG A 136 -7.10 -5.77 -30.17
CA ARG A 136 -7.50 -6.85 -31.09
C ARG A 136 -8.25 -7.98 -30.39
N TYR A 137 -7.76 -8.45 -29.23
CA TYR A 137 -8.48 -9.44 -28.43
C TYR A 137 -9.85 -8.93 -27.98
N GLY A 138 -9.94 -7.64 -27.63
CA GLY A 138 -11.20 -6.99 -27.30
C GLY A 138 -12.21 -7.05 -28.44
N GLU A 139 -11.79 -6.69 -29.66
CA GLU A 139 -12.62 -6.78 -30.88
C GLU A 139 -13.14 -8.19 -31.10
N GLU A 140 -12.27 -9.21 -30.99
CA GLU A 140 -12.65 -10.62 -31.13
C GLU A 140 -13.68 -11.08 -30.06
N LEU A 141 -13.62 -10.50 -28.86
CA LEU A 141 -14.50 -10.83 -27.73
C LEU A 141 -15.74 -9.93 -27.65
N GLY A 142 -15.87 -8.95 -28.55
CA GLY A 142 -17.00 -8.00 -28.56
C GLY A 142 -17.00 -7.02 -27.39
N ILE A 143 -15.82 -6.64 -26.90
CA ILE A 143 -15.62 -5.67 -25.83
C ILE A 143 -14.61 -4.59 -26.26
N GLU A 144 -14.69 -3.42 -25.64
CA GLU A 144 -13.75 -2.33 -25.88
C GLU A 144 -12.56 -2.42 -24.92
N VAL A 145 -11.38 -2.07 -25.41
CA VAL A 145 -10.16 -1.93 -24.60
C VAL A 145 -9.64 -0.51 -24.71
N VAL A 146 -9.58 0.18 -23.59
CA VAL A 146 -9.12 1.56 -23.44
C VAL A 146 -7.80 1.57 -22.68
N VAL A 147 -6.85 2.40 -23.09
CA VAL A 147 -5.60 2.62 -22.36
C VAL A 147 -5.73 3.92 -21.57
N ALA A 148 -5.57 3.86 -20.26
CA ALA A 148 -5.61 5.04 -19.40
C ALA A 148 -4.42 5.96 -19.68
N PRO A 149 -4.57 7.29 -19.48
CA PRO A 149 -3.47 8.24 -19.62
C PRO A 149 -2.30 7.91 -18.70
N ARG A 150 -1.08 8.21 -19.17
CA ARG A 150 0.13 8.08 -18.37
C ARG A 150 0.27 9.24 -17.40
N VAL A 151 0.59 8.94 -16.15
CA VAL A 151 1.06 9.93 -15.19
C VAL A 151 2.57 9.79 -15.06
N GLU A 152 3.30 10.79 -15.56
CA GLU A 152 4.76 10.75 -15.58
C GLU A 152 5.36 10.68 -14.16
N GLY A 153 6.45 9.92 -14.03
CA GLY A 153 7.16 9.75 -12.76
C GLY A 153 6.44 8.88 -11.72
N CYS A 154 5.22 8.43 -11.98
CA CYS A 154 4.43 7.63 -11.04
C CYS A 154 4.57 6.14 -11.33
N SER A 155 5.26 5.40 -10.45
CA SER A 155 5.29 3.93 -10.47
C SER A 155 5.53 3.35 -9.08
N SER A 156 5.05 2.12 -8.84
CA SER A 156 5.34 1.41 -7.58
C SER A 156 6.85 1.19 -7.36
N SER A 157 7.63 1.04 -8.44
CA SER A 157 9.09 0.91 -8.34
C SER A 157 9.75 2.21 -7.87
N ALA A 158 9.30 3.37 -8.34
CA ALA A 158 9.79 4.67 -7.88
C ALA A 158 9.44 4.90 -6.40
N VAL A 159 8.21 4.59 -6.00
CA VAL A 159 7.78 4.69 -4.59
C VAL A 159 8.65 3.80 -3.71
N ARG A 160 8.89 2.52 -4.08
CA ARG A 160 9.74 1.61 -3.31
C ARG A 160 11.16 2.14 -3.16
N ARG A 161 11.73 2.68 -4.23
CA ARG A 161 13.06 3.26 -4.22
C ARG A 161 13.15 4.44 -3.24
N PHE A 162 12.24 5.40 -3.31
CA PHE A 162 12.25 6.55 -2.41
C PHE A 162 12.05 6.17 -0.96
N ILE A 163 11.16 5.23 -0.66
CA ILE A 163 10.97 4.71 0.70
C ILE A 163 12.27 4.04 1.20
N ALA A 164 12.91 3.19 0.38
CA ALA A 164 14.15 2.51 0.74
C ALA A 164 15.34 3.46 0.92
N GLU A 165 15.33 4.62 0.26
CA GLU A 165 16.31 5.69 0.40
C GLU A 165 15.98 6.66 1.55
N GLY A 166 14.83 6.51 2.23
CA GLY A 166 14.37 7.41 3.29
C GLY A 166 13.82 8.75 2.79
N ARG A 167 13.61 8.88 1.50
CA ARG A 167 13.07 10.06 0.81
C ARG A 167 11.55 10.02 0.83
N ILE A 168 11.00 10.21 2.03
CA ILE A 168 9.55 10.03 2.27
C ILE A 168 8.72 11.08 1.57
N GLY A 169 9.18 12.34 1.49
CA GLY A 169 8.47 13.40 0.80
C GLY A 169 8.17 13.04 -0.66
N GLU A 170 9.18 12.62 -1.41
CA GLU A 170 9.02 12.21 -2.82
C GLU A 170 8.17 10.96 -2.98
N ALA A 171 8.24 10.03 -2.03
CA ALA A 171 7.33 8.88 -2.03
C ALA A 171 5.88 9.32 -1.81
N ASN A 172 5.64 10.23 -0.87
CA ASN A 172 4.32 10.80 -0.58
C ASN A 172 3.76 11.58 -1.76
N ASP A 173 4.60 12.32 -2.48
CA ASP A 173 4.21 13.06 -3.68
C ASP A 173 3.69 12.11 -4.78
N ILE A 174 4.38 10.99 -5.02
CA ILE A 174 3.94 9.99 -6.00
C ILE A 174 2.68 9.27 -5.51
N LEU A 175 2.62 8.93 -4.21
CA LEU A 175 1.46 8.29 -3.62
C LEU A 175 0.22 9.21 -3.63
N GLY A 176 0.41 10.54 -3.59
CA GLY A 176 -0.68 11.52 -3.40
C GLY A 176 -1.25 11.51 -1.97
N ARG A 177 -0.56 10.88 -1.03
CA ARG A 177 -0.87 10.77 0.39
C ARG A 177 0.35 10.32 1.17
N ARG A 178 0.29 10.40 2.50
CA ARG A 178 1.37 9.91 3.36
C ARG A 178 1.52 8.39 3.25
N PHE A 179 2.77 7.92 3.17
CA PHE A 179 3.10 6.50 3.30
C PHE A 179 2.71 6.01 4.68
N CYS A 180 2.01 4.87 4.75
CA CYS A 180 1.46 4.35 5.99
C CYS A 180 2.09 3.01 6.35
N LEU A 181 2.53 2.88 7.60
CA LEU A 181 2.84 1.62 8.26
C LEU A 181 1.71 1.28 9.21
N SER A 182 1.16 0.07 9.13
CA SER A 182 0.06 -0.34 10.00
C SER A 182 0.31 -1.73 10.58
N GLY A 183 0.03 -1.90 11.86
CA GLY A 183 0.21 -3.17 12.54
C GLY A 183 -0.39 -3.19 13.94
N ILE A 184 -0.22 -4.31 14.61
CA ILE A 184 -0.70 -4.51 15.98
C ILE A 184 0.37 -4.07 16.97
N VAL A 185 -0.04 -3.34 18.00
CA VAL A 185 0.86 -2.95 19.09
C VAL A 185 1.15 -4.16 19.98
N GLU A 186 2.43 -4.51 20.08
CA GLU A 186 2.93 -5.61 20.93
C GLU A 186 3.72 -5.09 22.12
N HIS A 187 3.85 -5.94 23.14
CA HIS A 187 4.74 -5.66 24.27
C HIS A 187 6.21 -5.69 23.81
N GLY A 188 6.90 -4.57 24.00
CA GLY A 188 8.35 -4.48 23.78
C GLY A 188 9.15 -4.79 25.04
N ARG A 189 10.47 -4.53 24.98
CA ARG A 189 11.37 -4.69 26.12
C ARG A 189 11.16 -3.68 27.25
N GLY A 190 10.24 -2.72 27.10
CA GLY A 190 9.90 -1.72 28.11
C GLY A 190 10.99 -0.66 28.38
N PHE A 191 12.05 -0.61 27.59
CA PHE A 191 13.16 0.31 27.79
C PHE A 191 12.73 1.78 27.77
N GLY A 192 11.81 2.15 26.88
CA GLY A 192 11.25 3.49 26.80
C GLY A 192 10.63 3.97 28.12
N HIS A 193 9.93 3.10 28.84
CA HIS A 193 9.36 3.44 30.16
C HIS A 193 10.42 3.79 31.18
N THR A 194 11.59 3.12 31.18
CA THR A 194 12.67 3.37 32.15
C THR A 194 13.33 4.74 31.96
N ILE A 195 13.24 5.31 30.76
CA ILE A 195 13.79 6.63 30.43
C ILE A 195 12.73 7.73 30.37
N GLY A 196 11.45 7.40 30.73
CA GLY A 196 10.35 8.36 30.71
C GLY A 196 9.76 8.68 29.33
N VAL A 197 10.07 7.86 28.31
CA VAL A 197 9.58 8.01 26.94
C VAL A 197 8.95 6.69 26.51
N PRO A 198 7.69 6.43 26.87
CA PRO A 198 7.01 5.18 26.50
C PRO A 198 6.89 5.05 24.98
N THR A 199 7.23 3.87 24.46
CA THR A 199 7.13 3.54 23.03
C THR A 199 6.24 2.33 22.80
N ALA A 200 5.44 2.39 21.74
CA ALA A 200 4.68 1.28 21.20
C ALA A 200 5.53 0.51 20.20
N ASN A 201 5.66 -0.80 20.38
CA ASN A 201 6.29 -1.69 19.39
C ASN A 201 5.21 -2.18 18.43
N ILE A 202 5.45 -2.06 17.12
CA ILE A 202 4.45 -2.37 16.11
C ILE A 202 4.88 -3.63 15.35
N SER A 203 4.03 -4.65 15.44
CA SER A 203 4.14 -5.86 14.63
C SER A 203 3.39 -5.63 13.32
N LEU A 204 4.14 -5.43 12.25
CA LEU A 204 3.56 -5.18 10.93
C LEU A 204 3.02 -6.46 10.31
N ALA A 205 1.88 -6.38 9.64
CA ALA A 205 1.32 -7.49 8.91
C ALA A 205 2.16 -7.82 7.66
N GLY A 206 2.44 -9.10 7.47
CA GLY A 206 3.02 -9.61 6.23
C GLY A 206 4.40 -9.05 5.85
N ARG A 207 4.59 -8.79 4.55
CA ARG A 207 5.85 -8.33 3.95
C ARG A 207 5.81 -6.85 3.58
N GLN A 208 5.27 -6.01 4.44
CA GLN A 208 5.24 -4.57 4.16
C GLN A 208 6.66 -3.99 4.04
N LEU A 209 6.84 -3.08 3.09
CA LEU A 209 8.08 -2.33 2.90
C LEU A 209 8.32 -1.42 4.09
N LEU A 210 9.55 -1.45 4.61
CA LEU A 210 9.99 -0.52 5.64
C LEU A 210 10.91 0.54 5.02
N PRO A 211 10.83 1.79 5.49
CA PRO A 211 11.79 2.83 5.11
C PRO A 211 13.22 2.51 5.57
N LEU A 212 14.17 3.29 5.05
CA LEU A 212 15.56 3.29 5.55
C LEU A 212 15.56 3.43 7.08
N SER A 213 16.44 2.70 7.78
CA SER A 213 16.59 2.85 9.24
C SER A 213 16.84 4.31 9.63
N GLY A 214 16.17 4.76 10.70
CA GLY A 214 16.24 6.14 11.15
C GLY A 214 15.07 6.54 12.02
N VAL A 215 15.02 7.81 12.37
CA VAL A 215 13.94 8.44 13.14
C VAL A 215 13.07 9.28 12.22
N TYR A 216 11.76 9.17 12.38
CA TYR A 216 10.75 9.77 11.52
C TYR A 216 9.70 10.52 12.34
N VAL A 217 9.08 11.51 11.73
CA VAL A 217 7.81 12.10 12.19
C VAL A 217 6.67 11.40 11.50
N ALA A 218 5.63 11.09 12.27
CA ALA A 218 4.40 10.51 11.75
C ALA A 218 3.18 11.11 12.44
N GLU A 219 2.05 11.05 11.76
CA GLU A 219 0.75 11.09 12.38
C GLU A 219 0.36 9.65 12.75
N ALA A 220 0.09 9.41 14.01
CA ALA A 220 -0.35 8.12 14.52
C ALA A 220 -1.86 8.13 14.67
N GLU A 221 -2.52 7.11 14.14
CA GLU A 221 -3.99 6.92 14.28
C GLU A 221 -4.29 5.61 14.99
N ILE A 222 -5.07 5.70 16.06
CA ILE A 222 -5.58 4.56 16.82
C ILE A 222 -7.02 4.82 17.22
N ASP A 223 -7.94 3.90 16.94
CA ASP A 223 -9.37 4.00 17.23
C ASP A 223 -10.00 5.33 16.77
N GLY A 224 -9.59 5.84 15.61
CA GLY A 224 -10.07 7.10 15.04
C GLY A 224 -9.55 8.37 15.72
N LYS A 225 -8.58 8.25 16.63
CA LYS A 225 -7.89 9.39 17.25
C LYS A 225 -6.50 9.55 16.65
N SER A 226 -6.16 10.78 16.28
CA SER A 226 -4.84 11.11 15.74
C SER A 226 -3.97 11.78 16.81
N SER A 227 -2.68 11.50 16.75
CA SER A 227 -1.63 12.16 17.54
C SER A 227 -0.33 12.23 16.74
N THR A 228 0.54 13.20 17.06
CA THR A 228 1.89 13.21 16.51
C THR A 228 2.73 12.10 17.13
N ALA A 229 3.56 11.45 16.32
CA ALA A 229 4.48 10.41 16.79
C ALA A 229 5.91 10.65 16.31
N VAL A 230 6.87 10.29 17.17
CA VAL A 230 8.27 10.07 16.80
C VAL A 230 8.47 8.56 16.62
N VAL A 231 8.86 8.15 15.42
CA VAL A 231 8.97 6.74 15.04
C VAL A 231 10.41 6.37 14.82
N ASN A 232 10.91 5.38 15.53
CA ASN A 232 12.21 4.76 15.28
C ASN A 232 12.03 3.49 14.44
N ILE A 233 12.68 3.44 13.28
CA ILE A 233 12.80 2.26 12.44
C ILE A 233 14.23 1.80 12.52
N GLY A 234 14.47 0.75 13.33
CA GLY A 234 15.80 0.33 13.71
C GLY A 234 16.05 -1.14 13.47
N ARG A 235 17.34 -1.52 13.58
CA ARG A 235 17.78 -2.91 13.47
C ARG A 235 17.96 -3.49 14.87
N CYS A 236 17.14 -4.49 15.23
CA CYS A 236 17.33 -5.23 16.46
C CYS A 236 18.06 -6.55 16.17
N PRO A 237 19.20 -6.83 16.85
CA PRO A 237 19.82 -8.14 16.77
C PRO A 237 18.87 -9.19 17.33
N THR A 238 18.61 -10.25 16.57
CA THR A 238 17.85 -11.42 17.04
C THR A 238 18.82 -12.51 17.51
N VAL A 239 18.39 -13.33 18.46
CA VAL A 239 19.15 -14.46 19.02
C VAL A 239 19.41 -15.56 17.97
N THR A 240 18.64 -15.56 16.89
CA THR A 240 18.78 -16.45 15.73
C THR A 240 19.24 -15.65 14.53
N ASP A 241 20.50 -15.70 14.17
CA ASP A 241 21.21 -15.25 12.95
C ASP A 241 20.50 -14.29 12.00
N GLY A 242 19.83 -13.25 12.49
CA GLY A 242 19.13 -12.27 11.64
C GLY A 242 18.97 -10.91 12.30
N THR A 243 19.16 -9.85 11.52
CA THR A 243 18.78 -8.48 11.91
C THR A 243 17.33 -8.24 11.53
N ARG A 244 16.43 -8.21 12.51
CA ARG A 244 15.03 -7.84 12.27
C ARG A 244 14.89 -6.33 12.37
N LEU A 245 14.23 -5.71 11.38
CA LEU A 245 13.81 -4.32 11.51
C LEU A 245 12.63 -4.25 12.49
N THR A 246 12.70 -3.32 13.43
CA THR A 246 11.65 -3.00 14.40
C THR A 246 11.09 -1.62 14.13
N VAL A 247 9.81 -1.44 14.43
CA VAL A 247 9.14 -0.13 14.36
C VAL A 247 8.65 0.19 15.76
N GLU A 248 9.20 1.26 16.34
CA GLU A 248 8.84 1.74 17.66
C GLU A 248 8.33 3.16 17.56
N ALA A 249 7.15 3.46 18.10
CA ALA A 249 6.53 4.78 18.05
C ALA A 249 6.31 5.34 19.44
N ASN A 250 6.83 6.54 19.69
CA ASN A 250 6.45 7.37 20.83
C ASN A 250 5.31 8.28 20.41
N LEU A 251 4.10 8.04 20.95
CA LEU A 251 2.90 8.82 20.68
C LEU A 251 2.91 10.05 21.60
N LEU A 252 3.00 11.25 21.02
CA LEU A 252 3.06 12.49 21.78
C LEU A 252 1.66 12.85 22.32
N ASP A 253 1.63 13.31 23.58
CA ASP A 253 0.42 13.73 24.27
C ASP A 253 -0.69 12.64 24.35
N PHE A 254 -0.29 11.40 24.19
CA PHE A 254 -1.16 10.25 24.27
C PHE A 254 -1.02 9.56 25.64
N SER A 255 -2.16 9.25 26.25
CA SER A 255 -2.24 8.44 27.47
C SER A 255 -3.27 7.35 27.29
N GLY A 256 -2.94 6.12 27.62
CA GLY A 256 -3.83 4.98 27.54
C GLY A 256 -3.12 3.67 27.19
N GLU A 257 -3.82 2.58 27.39
CA GLU A 257 -3.37 1.25 27.02
C GLU A 257 -3.74 0.96 25.56
N ILE A 258 -2.75 0.57 24.76
CA ILE A 258 -2.91 0.35 23.32
C ILE A 258 -2.44 -1.03 22.86
N TYR A 259 -2.03 -1.91 23.77
CA TYR A 259 -1.61 -3.25 23.43
C TYR A 259 -2.74 -4.06 22.77
N GLY A 260 -2.39 -4.82 21.75
CA GLY A 260 -3.33 -5.58 20.94
C GLY A 260 -4.20 -4.77 20.00
N ARG A 261 -4.09 -3.42 20.01
CA ARG A 261 -4.82 -2.56 19.09
C ARG A 261 -4.04 -2.34 17.79
N GLN A 262 -4.78 -2.04 16.74
CA GLN A 262 -4.19 -1.64 15.47
C GLN A 262 -3.75 -0.18 15.53
N LEU A 263 -2.51 0.09 15.17
CA LEU A 263 -1.92 1.42 15.08
C LEU A 263 -1.47 1.67 13.63
N SER A 264 -1.90 2.79 13.07
CA SER A 264 -1.46 3.27 11.76
C SER A 264 -0.54 4.48 11.93
N LEU A 265 0.61 4.45 11.27
CA LEU A 265 1.61 5.51 11.26
C LEU A 265 1.72 6.09 9.85
N TYR A 266 1.20 7.27 9.65
CA TYR A 266 1.31 8.04 8.41
C TYR A 266 2.59 8.86 8.44
N ILE A 267 3.63 8.36 7.77
CA ILE A 267 4.98 8.92 7.83
C ILE A 267 5.02 10.26 7.07
N ILE A 268 5.46 11.30 7.76
CA ILE A 268 5.53 12.66 7.22
C ILE A 268 6.93 12.89 6.65
N GLU A 269 7.96 12.79 7.51
CA GLU A 269 9.34 13.14 7.16
C GLU A 269 10.34 12.33 7.96
N ARG A 270 11.56 12.20 7.43
CA ARG A 270 12.70 11.58 8.10
C ARG A 270 13.49 12.65 8.85
N LEU A 271 13.66 12.50 10.16
CA LEU A 271 14.40 13.45 10.99
C LEU A 271 15.92 13.24 10.91
N ARG A 272 16.36 11.99 11.06
CA ARG A 272 17.79 11.66 11.15
C ARG A 272 18.08 10.18 11.02
N ASP A 273 19.36 9.84 10.92
CA ASP A 273 19.85 8.47 11.02
C ASP A 273 19.73 7.92 12.45
N GLU A 274 19.67 6.60 12.55
CA GLU A 274 19.86 5.89 13.81
C GLU A 274 21.31 6.09 14.32
N ARG A 275 21.49 6.32 15.61
CA ARG A 275 22.80 6.46 16.20
C ARG A 275 22.87 5.83 17.59
N LYS A 276 24.08 5.42 18.00
CA LYS A 276 24.37 4.97 19.35
C LYS A 276 24.66 6.17 20.25
N PHE A 277 24.36 6.05 21.53
CA PHE A 277 24.60 7.08 22.55
C PHE A 277 25.48 6.54 23.64
N ASP A 278 26.43 7.36 24.11
CA ASP A 278 27.40 6.97 25.12
C ASP A 278 26.82 7.04 26.54
N SER A 279 25.68 7.71 26.73
CA SER A 279 24.98 7.82 28.01
C SER A 279 23.48 7.96 27.85
N LEU A 280 22.71 7.59 28.90
CA LEU A 280 21.27 7.80 28.96
C LEU A 280 20.87 9.28 28.85
N ASP A 281 21.69 10.18 29.40
CA ASP A 281 21.40 11.60 29.34
C ASP A 281 21.59 12.17 27.94
N SER A 282 22.58 11.68 27.18
CA SER A 282 22.70 12.06 25.75
C SER A 282 21.53 11.53 24.90
N LEU A 283 21.07 10.33 25.19
CA LEU A 283 19.88 9.76 24.55
C LEU A 283 18.62 10.59 24.87
N ARG A 284 18.38 10.91 26.16
CA ARG A 284 17.22 11.72 26.58
C ARG A 284 17.21 13.10 25.92
N ARG A 285 18.35 13.77 25.86
CA ARG A 285 18.48 15.09 25.21
C ARG A 285 18.14 15.01 23.73
N GLN A 286 18.62 13.97 23.05
CA GLN A 286 18.29 13.78 21.64
C GLN A 286 16.81 13.50 21.42
N ILE A 287 16.19 12.63 22.22
CA ILE A 287 14.74 12.36 22.12
C ILE A 287 13.94 13.65 22.33
N ALA A 288 14.32 14.50 23.30
CA ALA A 288 13.66 15.78 23.52
C ALA A 288 13.76 16.72 22.29
N GLN A 289 14.92 16.72 21.61
CA GLN A 289 15.10 17.45 20.35
C GLN A 289 14.22 16.88 19.23
N ASP A 290 14.21 15.56 19.07
CA ASP A 290 13.39 14.87 18.06
C ASP A 290 11.89 15.19 18.29
N ILE A 291 11.41 15.16 19.54
CA ILE A 291 10.03 15.53 19.90
C ILE A 291 9.72 16.98 19.54
N THR A 292 10.63 17.92 19.87
CA THR A 292 10.44 19.34 19.55
C THR A 292 10.35 19.55 18.04
N GLN A 293 11.24 18.92 17.28
CA GLN A 293 11.25 19.00 15.82
C GLN A 293 9.99 18.35 15.23
N ALA A 294 9.57 17.20 15.78
CA ALA A 294 8.36 16.52 15.33
C ALA A 294 7.10 17.39 15.51
N ARG A 295 6.97 18.09 16.65
CA ARG A 295 5.86 19.04 16.87
C ARG A 295 5.85 20.16 15.85
N THR A 296 7.02 20.73 15.54
CA THR A 296 7.14 21.80 14.54
C THR A 296 6.74 21.33 13.15
N ILE A 297 7.23 20.17 12.72
CA ILE A 297 6.88 19.59 11.40
C ILE A 297 5.40 19.25 11.33
N ALA A 298 4.84 18.59 12.36
CA ALA A 298 3.43 18.22 12.38
C ALA A 298 2.48 19.43 12.34
N ALA A 299 2.90 20.60 12.89
CA ALA A 299 2.11 21.82 12.85
C ALA A 299 2.06 22.49 11.46
N THR A 300 2.96 22.11 10.54
CA THR A 300 3.06 22.67 9.17
C THR A 300 2.45 21.76 8.11
N HIS A 301 2.03 20.57 8.47
CA HIS A 301 1.51 19.52 7.60
C HIS A 301 0.12 19.05 8.02
#